data_23dbd4b7ced9748db11418cf8f830506
#
_entry.id   23dbd4b7ced9748db11418cf8f830506
#
_cell.length_a   1.000
_cell.length_b   1.000
_cell.length_c   1.000
_cell.angle_alpha   90.00
_cell.angle_beta   90.00
_cell.angle_gamma   90.00
#
_symmetry.space_group_name_H-M   'P 1'
#
loop_
_entity.id
_entity.type
_entity.pdbx_description
1 polymer ?
#
loop_
_entity_poly.entity_id
_entity_poly.type
_entity_poly.pdbx_seq_one_letter_code
_entity_poly.pdbx_strand_id
1 'polypeptide(L)'
;MASGEGIKNTIVTGNLLYEVLLFHHRVWVFHPVGIDHLFLPDHLMVSLGITLIIYPFVIPVFLGRLPLHVSGSLWWILLWGLLFTVIEFIAYVNHSITHHYGWSLLCSFLFNIVTFSLLIIHQKTALAAWILSGSFIAFLFIFFDIPMP
;
A
#
# COMPACT_ATOMS: atom_id res chain seq x y z
N MET A 1 -20.92 -8.82 5.86
CA MET A 1 -19.49 -9.06 5.58
C MET A 1 -19.24 -8.78 4.11
N ALA A 2 -18.29 -7.88 3.80
CA ALA A 2 -17.90 -7.69 2.42
C ALA A 2 -17.28 -8.99 1.89
N SER A 3 -17.64 -9.40 0.67
CA SER A 3 -17.02 -10.56 0.04
C SER A 3 -15.52 -10.31 -0.12
N GLY A 4 -14.70 -11.37 -0.08
CA GLY A 4 -13.25 -11.24 -0.30
C GLY A 4 -12.90 -10.58 -1.64
N GLU A 5 -13.77 -10.70 -2.64
CA GLU A 5 -13.67 -10.00 -3.92
C GLU A 5 -13.89 -8.49 -3.79
N GLY A 6 -14.86 -8.05 -2.98
CA GLY A 6 -15.09 -6.63 -2.74
C GLY A 6 -13.88 -5.94 -2.12
N ILE A 7 -13.19 -6.61 -1.19
CA ILE A 7 -11.99 -6.07 -0.54
C ILE A 7 -10.82 -5.96 -1.53
N LYS A 8 -10.61 -7.01 -2.36
CA LYS A 8 -9.58 -6.99 -3.41
C LYS A 8 -9.81 -5.85 -4.39
N ASN A 9 -11.04 -5.69 -4.88
CA ASN A 9 -11.41 -4.64 -5.82
C ASN A 9 -11.17 -3.25 -5.22
N THR A 10 -11.48 -3.03 -3.94
CA THR A 10 -11.23 -1.76 -3.26
C THR A 10 -9.74 -1.40 -3.25
N ILE A 11 -8.85 -2.36 -2.96
CA ILE A 11 -7.42 -2.10 -2.91
C ILE A 11 -6.84 -1.87 -4.30
N VAL A 12 -7.24 -2.69 -5.27
CA VAL A 12 -6.85 -2.48 -6.67
C VAL A 12 -7.27 -1.08 -7.14
N THR A 13 -8.53 -0.69 -6.87
CA THR A 13 -9.03 0.64 -7.20
C THR A 13 -8.27 1.74 -6.47
N GLY A 14 -7.99 1.56 -5.17
CA GLY A 14 -7.23 2.52 -4.38
C GLY A 14 -5.81 2.73 -4.90
N ASN A 15 -5.12 1.64 -5.29
CA ASN A 15 -3.77 1.75 -5.85
C ASN A 15 -3.76 2.36 -7.26
N LEU A 16 -4.73 2.02 -8.10
CA LEU A 16 -4.88 2.66 -9.41
C LEU A 16 -5.20 4.15 -9.27
N LEU A 17 -6.03 4.51 -8.29
CA LEU A 17 -6.32 5.92 -7.97
C LEU A 17 -5.05 6.65 -7.52
N TYR A 18 -4.21 6.02 -6.68
CA TYR A 18 -2.90 6.55 -6.31
C TYR A 18 -2.02 6.82 -7.53
N GLU A 19 -1.91 5.87 -8.46
CA GLU A 19 -1.12 6.03 -9.69
C GLU A 19 -1.60 7.20 -10.56
N VAL A 20 -2.93 7.39 -10.65
CA VAL A 20 -3.51 8.50 -11.42
C VAL A 20 -3.30 9.84 -10.73
N LEU A 21 -3.61 9.94 -9.43
CA LEU A 21 -3.53 11.19 -8.67
C LEU A 21 -2.09 11.67 -8.49
N LEU A 22 -1.14 10.74 -8.30
CA LEU A 22 0.26 11.06 -8.04
C LEU A 22 1.17 10.85 -9.26
N PHE A 23 0.60 10.77 -10.46
CA PHE A 23 1.37 10.50 -11.68
C PHE A 23 2.57 11.43 -11.87
N HIS A 24 2.42 12.72 -11.57
CA HIS A 24 3.48 13.73 -11.65
C HIS A 24 4.22 14.01 -10.32
N HIS A 25 3.72 13.47 -9.18
CA HIS A 25 4.24 13.75 -7.84
C HIS A 25 4.38 12.46 -7.02
N ARG A 26 4.99 11.43 -7.63
CA ARG A 26 5.21 10.15 -6.97
C ARG A 26 6.16 10.32 -5.79
N VAL A 27 5.71 9.95 -4.60
CA VAL A 27 6.51 10.00 -3.38
C VAL A 27 7.53 8.85 -3.31
N TRP A 28 7.28 7.75 -4.04
CA TRP A 28 8.27 6.69 -4.30
C TRP A 28 8.24 6.30 -5.78
N VAL A 29 9.40 5.90 -6.30
CA VAL A 29 9.54 5.48 -7.69
C VAL A 29 10.31 4.15 -7.74
N PHE A 30 9.76 3.18 -8.45
CA PHE A 30 10.41 1.90 -8.71
C PHE A 30 11.39 2.05 -9.89
N HIS A 31 12.58 1.48 -9.72
CA HIS A 31 13.62 1.37 -10.73
C HIS A 31 13.99 -0.10 -10.88
N PRO A 32 13.44 -0.81 -11.88
CA PRO A 32 13.81 -2.20 -12.10
C PRO A 32 15.31 -2.33 -12.37
N VAL A 33 15.98 -3.24 -11.64
CA VAL A 33 17.42 -3.50 -11.77
C VAL A 33 17.65 -4.95 -12.14
N GLY A 34 18.58 -5.23 -13.08
CA GLY A 34 18.92 -6.58 -13.48
C GLY A 34 17.86 -7.25 -14.38
N ILE A 35 17.53 -8.50 -14.08
CA ILE A 35 16.59 -9.32 -14.89
C ILE A 35 15.17 -8.76 -14.85
N ASP A 36 14.80 -8.06 -13.78
CA ASP A 36 13.47 -7.48 -13.59
C ASP A 36 13.13 -6.47 -14.68
N HIS A 37 14.13 -5.75 -15.19
CA HIS A 37 13.95 -4.79 -16.28
C HIS A 37 13.42 -5.42 -17.59
N LEU A 38 13.62 -6.73 -17.79
CA LEU A 38 13.13 -7.42 -18.98
C LEU A 38 11.60 -7.64 -18.95
N PHE A 39 11.02 -7.77 -17.75
CA PHE A 39 9.60 -8.06 -17.55
C PHE A 39 8.81 -6.87 -17.05
N LEU A 40 9.46 -6.00 -16.27
CA LEU A 40 8.88 -4.85 -15.61
C LEU A 40 9.75 -3.61 -15.88
N PRO A 41 9.72 -3.05 -17.10
CA PRO A 41 10.68 -2.04 -17.56
C PRO A 41 10.58 -0.69 -16.86
N ASP A 42 9.44 -0.39 -16.23
CA ASP A 42 9.18 0.91 -15.62
C ASP A 42 8.39 0.82 -14.30
N HIS A 43 8.30 1.95 -13.60
CA HIS A 43 7.58 2.10 -12.34
C HIS A 43 6.13 1.60 -12.43
N LEU A 44 5.41 1.95 -13.50
CA LEU A 44 4.00 1.60 -13.65
C LEU A 44 3.81 0.09 -13.74
N MET A 45 4.68 -0.60 -14.50
CA MET A 45 4.63 -2.06 -14.64
C MET A 45 4.91 -2.76 -13.31
N VAL A 46 5.86 -2.27 -12.51
CA VAL A 46 6.13 -2.80 -11.16
C VAL A 46 4.91 -2.57 -10.26
N SER A 47 4.35 -1.37 -10.23
CA SER A 47 3.17 -1.03 -9.44
C SER A 47 1.95 -1.88 -9.82
N LEU A 48 1.70 -2.06 -11.11
CA LEU A 48 0.63 -2.95 -11.60
C LEU A 48 0.89 -4.40 -11.21
N GLY A 49 2.13 -4.89 -11.30
CA GLY A 49 2.51 -6.23 -10.86
C GLY A 49 2.22 -6.45 -9.37
N ILE A 50 2.58 -5.50 -8.51
CA ILE A 50 2.26 -5.53 -7.08
C ILE A 50 0.74 -5.54 -6.88
N THR A 51 0.02 -4.67 -7.58
CA THR A 51 -1.43 -4.52 -7.44
C THR A 51 -2.20 -5.75 -7.89
N LEU A 52 -1.85 -6.32 -9.03
CA LEU A 52 -2.61 -7.40 -9.67
C LEU A 52 -2.15 -8.80 -9.25
N ILE A 53 -0.91 -8.93 -8.76
CA ILE A 53 -0.35 -10.23 -8.37
C ILE A 53 -0.17 -10.29 -6.86
N ILE A 54 0.61 -9.37 -6.26
CA ILE A 54 0.98 -9.49 -4.84
C ILE A 54 -0.24 -9.29 -3.92
N TYR A 55 -1.01 -8.21 -4.09
CA TYR A 55 -2.15 -7.94 -3.21
C TYR A 55 -3.24 -9.02 -3.22
N PRO A 56 -3.64 -9.63 -4.35
CA PRO A 56 -4.59 -10.74 -4.35
C PRO A 56 -4.17 -11.97 -3.55
N PHE A 57 -2.86 -12.18 -3.34
CA PHE A 57 -2.34 -13.24 -2.47
C PHE A 57 -2.18 -12.78 -1.02
N VAL A 58 -1.67 -11.57 -0.81
CA VAL A 58 -1.40 -11.01 0.53
C VAL A 58 -2.69 -10.82 1.33
N ILE A 59 -3.72 -10.23 0.70
CA ILE A 59 -4.97 -9.89 1.39
C ILE A 59 -5.67 -11.13 2.00
N PRO A 60 -5.90 -12.23 1.27
CA PRO A 60 -6.50 -13.43 1.85
C PRO A 60 -5.66 -14.04 2.97
N VAL A 61 -4.33 -14.03 2.85
CA VAL A 61 -3.44 -14.56 3.90
C VAL A 61 -3.51 -13.68 5.15
N PHE A 62 -3.46 -12.35 4.99
CA PHE A 62 -3.57 -11.40 6.09
C PHE A 62 -4.92 -11.54 6.83
N LEU A 63 -6.02 -11.49 6.08
CA LEU A 63 -7.36 -11.52 6.65
C LEU A 63 -7.76 -12.91 7.15
N GLY A 64 -7.32 -13.97 6.48
CA GLY A 64 -7.65 -15.35 6.84
C GLY A 64 -6.97 -15.84 8.12
N ARG A 65 -5.90 -15.18 8.54
CA ARG A 65 -5.17 -15.47 9.77
C ARG A 65 -5.27 -14.37 10.83
N LEU A 66 -6.22 -13.44 10.67
CA LEU A 66 -6.40 -12.33 11.59
C LEU A 66 -6.80 -12.86 12.98
N PRO A 67 -6.05 -12.53 14.04
CA PRO A 67 -6.41 -12.91 15.41
C PRO A 67 -7.75 -12.32 15.84
N LEU A 68 -8.50 -13.08 16.64
CA LEU A 68 -9.83 -12.65 17.13
C LEU A 68 -9.74 -11.59 18.23
N HIS A 69 -8.61 -11.52 18.95
CA HIS A 69 -8.40 -10.56 20.03
C HIS A 69 -7.81 -9.26 19.53
N VAL A 70 -8.25 -8.14 20.07
CA VAL A 70 -7.80 -6.79 19.66
C VAL A 70 -6.28 -6.65 19.75
N SER A 71 -5.67 -7.08 20.85
CA SER A 71 -4.21 -7.04 21.01
C SER A 71 -3.48 -7.89 19.96
N GLY A 72 -3.98 -9.08 19.67
CA GLY A 72 -3.44 -9.94 18.62
C GLY A 72 -3.56 -9.29 17.23
N SER A 73 -4.70 -8.65 16.93
CA SER A 73 -4.89 -7.92 15.67
C SER A 73 -3.92 -6.75 15.53
N LEU A 74 -3.64 -6.02 16.61
CA LEU A 74 -2.64 -4.94 16.60
C LEU A 74 -1.23 -5.46 16.31
N TRP A 75 -0.81 -6.53 17.00
CA TRP A 75 0.48 -7.17 16.71
C TRP A 75 0.56 -7.73 15.29
N TRP A 76 -0.53 -8.25 14.77
CA TRP A 76 -0.62 -8.75 13.39
C TRP A 76 -0.46 -7.64 12.36
N ILE A 77 -1.10 -6.48 12.58
CA ILE A 77 -0.92 -5.28 11.75
C ILE A 77 0.54 -4.81 11.80
N LEU A 78 1.12 -4.72 12.99
CA LEU A 78 2.52 -4.30 13.16
C LEU A 78 3.49 -5.25 12.44
N LEU A 79 3.28 -6.56 12.56
CA LEU A 79 4.08 -7.57 11.88
C LEU A 79 4.06 -7.40 10.35
N TRP A 80 2.86 -7.26 9.77
CA TRP A 80 2.71 -7.07 8.32
C TRP A 80 3.23 -5.71 7.87
N GLY A 81 2.99 -4.65 8.62
CA GLY A 81 3.55 -3.34 8.37
C GLY A 81 5.07 -3.36 8.36
N LEU A 82 5.69 -4.02 9.35
CA LEU A 82 7.13 -4.20 9.42
C LEU A 82 7.66 -5.05 8.25
N LEU A 83 6.99 -6.15 7.92
CA LEU A 83 7.38 -7.03 6.81
C LEU A 83 7.46 -6.24 5.49
N PHE A 84 6.42 -5.47 5.16
CA PHE A 84 6.41 -4.67 3.93
C PHE A 84 7.48 -3.56 3.97
N THR A 85 7.69 -2.94 5.11
CA THR A 85 8.75 -1.92 5.26
C THR A 85 10.15 -2.52 5.13
N VAL A 86 10.38 -3.73 5.61
CA VAL A 86 11.65 -4.45 5.42
C VAL A 86 11.87 -4.81 3.96
N ILE A 87 10.84 -5.26 3.24
CA ILE A 87 10.91 -5.52 1.79
C ILE A 87 11.28 -4.22 1.05
N GLU A 88 10.62 -3.12 1.38
CA GLU A 88 10.90 -1.80 0.80
C GLU A 88 12.33 -1.33 1.15
N PHE A 89 12.80 -1.54 2.38
CA PHE A 89 14.17 -1.24 2.78
C PHE A 89 15.20 -2.00 1.95
N ILE A 90 14.97 -3.30 1.71
CA ILE A 90 15.85 -4.12 0.85
C ILE A 90 15.84 -3.55 -0.58
N ALA A 91 14.68 -3.20 -1.12
CA ALA A 91 14.56 -2.59 -2.44
C ALA A 91 15.26 -1.22 -2.50
N TYR A 92 15.15 -0.42 -1.44
CA TYR A 92 15.82 0.88 -1.30
C TYR A 92 17.34 0.74 -1.29
N VAL A 93 17.89 -0.19 -0.51
CA VAL A 93 19.36 -0.46 -0.45
C VAL A 93 19.88 -0.95 -1.79
N ASN A 94 19.11 -1.74 -2.52
CA ASN A 94 19.44 -2.21 -3.86
C ASN A 94 19.16 -1.18 -4.98
N HIS A 95 18.82 0.06 -4.65
CA HIS A 95 18.47 1.10 -5.61
C HIS A 95 17.28 0.77 -6.53
N SER A 96 16.47 -0.23 -6.16
CA SER A 96 15.26 -0.61 -6.89
C SER A 96 14.07 0.30 -6.58
N ILE A 97 14.17 1.14 -5.53
CA ILE A 97 13.18 2.14 -5.16
C ILE A 97 13.89 3.42 -4.69
N THR A 98 13.33 4.55 -5.02
CA THR A 98 13.76 5.86 -4.51
C THR A 98 12.59 6.59 -3.88
N HIS A 99 12.89 7.39 -2.85
CA HIS A 99 11.92 8.24 -2.15
C HIS A 99 12.09 9.69 -2.58
N HIS A 100 10.98 10.39 -2.73
CA HIS A 100 10.91 11.79 -3.13
C HIS A 100 10.03 12.60 -2.19
N TYR A 101 10.09 13.92 -2.26
CA TYR A 101 9.22 14.86 -1.51
C TYR A 101 9.22 14.64 0.01
N GLY A 102 10.35 14.23 0.60
CA GLY A 102 10.45 14.00 2.04
C GLY A 102 9.86 12.66 2.52
N TRP A 103 9.43 11.78 1.60
CA TRP A 103 9.03 10.43 1.98
C TRP A 103 10.20 9.65 2.58
N SER A 104 9.91 8.81 3.56
CA SER A 104 10.92 8.00 4.25
C SER A 104 10.37 6.61 4.57
N LEU A 105 11.24 5.69 4.96
CA LEU A 105 10.84 4.35 5.42
C LEU A 105 9.88 4.39 6.62
N LEU A 106 9.99 5.41 7.48
CA LEU A 106 9.03 5.61 8.56
C LEU A 106 7.64 5.97 8.01
N CYS A 107 7.58 6.82 6.98
CA CYS A 107 6.32 7.13 6.29
C CYS A 107 5.72 5.88 5.67
N SER A 108 6.54 5.03 5.02
CA SER A 108 6.10 3.75 4.47
C SER A 108 5.57 2.80 5.54
N PHE A 109 6.25 2.72 6.68
CA PHE A 109 5.79 1.91 7.82
C PHE A 109 4.41 2.37 8.31
N LEU A 110 4.24 3.67 8.56
CA LEU A 110 2.96 4.24 9.00
C LEU A 110 1.87 4.05 7.94
N PHE A 111 2.21 4.24 6.67
CA PHE A 111 1.31 3.98 5.55
C PHE A 111 0.84 2.53 5.52
N ASN A 112 1.74 1.57 5.71
CA ASN A 112 1.41 0.15 5.79
C ASN A 112 0.50 -0.15 6.98
N ILE A 113 0.75 0.42 8.17
CA ILE A 113 -0.11 0.28 9.34
C ILE A 113 -1.53 0.75 9.04
N VAL A 114 -1.67 1.93 8.43
CA VAL A 114 -2.99 2.46 8.04
C VAL A 114 -3.65 1.52 7.03
N THR A 115 -2.92 1.08 6.00
CA THR A 115 -3.44 0.19 4.95
C THR A 115 -3.96 -1.12 5.53
N PHE A 116 -3.19 -1.81 6.37
CA PHE A 116 -3.63 -3.06 7.00
C PHE A 116 -4.78 -2.85 7.99
N SER A 117 -4.84 -1.70 8.67
CA SER A 117 -5.98 -1.32 9.52
C SER A 117 -7.25 -1.11 8.70
N LEU A 118 -7.14 -0.41 7.57
CA LEU A 118 -8.27 -0.18 6.66
C LEU A 118 -8.81 -1.48 6.06
N LEU A 119 -7.96 -2.48 5.80
CA LEU A 119 -8.41 -3.82 5.39
C LEU A 119 -9.35 -4.46 6.40
N ILE A 120 -9.00 -4.40 7.69
CA ILE A 120 -9.82 -4.94 8.77
C ILE A 120 -11.15 -4.18 8.88
N ILE A 121 -11.11 -2.85 8.79
CA ILE A 121 -12.30 -2.01 8.82
C ILE A 121 -13.20 -2.33 7.63
N HIS A 122 -12.62 -2.50 6.44
CA HIS A 122 -13.36 -2.82 5.23
C HIS A 122 -14.14 -4.13 5.33
N GLN A 123 -13.59 -5.14 6.00
CA GLN A 123 -14.32 -6.40 6.25
C GLN A 123 -15.63 -6.18 7.02
N LYS A 124 -15.64 -5.19 7.92
CA LYS A 124 -16.78 -4.89 8.78
C LYS A 124 -17.74 -3.89 8.11
N THR A 125 -17.17 -2.80 7.60
CA THR A 125 -17.92 -1.65 7.08
C THR A 125 -17.16 -1.01 5.92
N ALA A 126 -17.52 -1.39 4.69
CA ALA A 126 -16.87 -0.87 3.48
C ALA A 126 -16.94 0.66 3.38
N LEU A 127 -18.12 1.26 3.71
CA LEU A 127 -18.31 2.71 3.66
C LEU A 127 -17.34 3.45 4.60
N ALA A 128 -17.18 2.96 5.84
CA ALA A 128 -16.24 3.56 6.78
C ALA A 128 -14.79 3.48 6.27
N ALA A 129 -14.41 2.34 5.67
CA ALA A 129 -13.07 2.19 5.08
C ALA A 129 -12.85 3.19 3.93
N TRP A 130 -13.83 3.41 3.07
CA TRP A 130 -13.74 4.41 1.99
C TRP A 130 -13.60 5.83 2.50
N ILE A 131 -14.41 6.23 3.50
CA ILE A 131 -14.34 7.56 4.11
C ILE A 131 -12.95 7.78 4.75
N LEU A 132 -12.47 6.79 5.53
CA LEU A 132 -11.16 6.87 6.18
C LEU A 132 -10.01 6.87 5.16
N SER A 133 -10.11 6.09 4.09
CA SER A 133 -9.12 6.10 3.01
C SER A 133 -9.05 7.47 2.32
N GLY A 134 -10.21 8.05 1.98
CA GLY A 134 -10.27 9.39 1.40
C GLY A 134 -9.70 10.47 2.32
N SER A 135 -10.03 10.41 3.62
CA SER A 135 -9.47 11.33 4.62
C SER A 135 -7.95 11.18 4.75
N PHE A 136 -7.44 9.94 4.71
CA PHE A 136 -6.00 9.68 4.77
C PHE A 136 -5.27 10.17 3.52
N ILE A 137 -5.86 9.98 2.33
CA ILE A 137 -5.31 10.54 1.08
C ILE A 137 -5.26 12.06 1.16
N ALA A 138 -6.35 12.72 1.57
CA ALA A 138 -6.38 14.17 1.76
C ALA A 138 -5.32 14.67 2.75
N PHE A 139 -5.14 13.95 3.86
CA PHE A 139 -4.06 14.23 4.82
C PHE A 139 -2.68 14.15 4.18
N LEU A 140 -2.40 13.12 3.38
CA LEU A 140 -1.10 12.96 2.69
C LEU A 140 -0.86 14.10 1.69
N PHE A 141 -1.87 14.54 0.94
CA PHE A 141 -1.77 15.67 0.01
C PHE A 141 -1.39 16.95 0.72
N ILE A 142 -2.03 17.23 1.87
CA ILE A 142 -1.74 18.43 2.67
C ILE A 142 -0.36 18.31 3.34
N PHE A 143 -0.02 17.16 3.89
CA PHE A 143 1.22 16.96 4.66
C PHE A 143 2.47 17.02 3.78
N PHE A 144 2.40 16.49 2.57
CA PHE A 144 3.52 16.47 1.61
C PHE A 144 3.46 17.61 0.60
N ASP A 145 2.54 18.58 0.78
CA ASP A 145 2.34 19.72 -0.12
C ASP A 145 2.24 19.31 -1.60
N ILE A 146 1.48 18.23 -1.83
CA ILE A 146 1.28 17.68 -3.17
C ILE A 146 0.25 18.56 -3.90
N PRO A 147 0.59 19.16 -5.05
CA PRO A 147 -0.38 19.95 -5.81
C PRO A 147 -1.56 19.09 -6.24
N MET A 148 -2.77 19.61 -6.02
CA MET A 148 -3.97 18.95 -6.52
C MET A 148 -3.96 18.93 -8.05
N PRO A 149 -4.39 17.85 -8.69
CA PRO A 149 -4.45 17.73 -10.13
C PRO A 149 -5.44 18.70 -10.77
#